data_6061021851cfe4bccf064029d27fd494
#
_entry.id   6061021851cfe4bccf064029d27fd494
#
_cell.length_a   1.000
_cell.length_b   1.000
_cell.length_c   1.000
_cell.angle_alpha   90.00
_cell.angle_beta   90.00
_cell.angle_gamma   90.00
#
_symmetry.space_group_name_H-M   'P 1'
#
loop_
_entity.id
_entity.type
_entity.pdbx_description
1 polymer ?
#
loop_
_entity_poly.entity_id
_entity_poly.type
_entity_poly.pdbx_seq_one_letter_code
_entity_poly.pdbx_strand_id
1 'polypeptide(L)'
;DLLVLPEAVLGGYPKGSDFGVRLGYRTPAGREAFRRYWEQAIAIDGPEVAALCELARDCGTAMVVGAIERAGATLYCVALFIDAAGNFIGRHRKLMPTAAERLVWGQGDGSTLTVMDTAAGKAGSAICWENYMPLLRTAMYAKGVDIWCAPTVDERDIWHASMRHIACESRCFLVTACQYQPAATEAQGAPITLRDRPEDQAMIRGGSCIISPYGDVLAGPLYGAEGLLTAEIDRAEIIRARFDLDATGHYARPDVFTLTVDERATRD
;
A
#
# COMPACT_ATOMS: atom_id res chain seq x y z
N ASP A 1 -6.66 -6.43 -16.84
CA ASP A 1 -7.18 -6.13 -15.50
C ASP A 1 -6.04 -5.73 -14.56
N LEU A 2 -6.38 -5.17 -13.40
CA LEU A 2 -5.45 -4.82 -12.34
C LEU A 2 -6.01 -5.28 -11.00
N LEU A 3 -5.23 -6.06 -10.25
CA LEU A 3 -5.53 -6.50 -8.88
C LEU A 3 -4.66 -5.72 -7.89
N VAL A 4 -5.26 -5.20 -6.82
CA VAL A 4 -4.56 -4.55 -5.72
C VAL A 4 -4.78 -5.35 -4.45
N LEU A 5 -3.70 -5.78 -3.81
CA LEU A 5 -3.72 -6.52 -2.54
C LEU A 5 -3.29 -5.62 -1.38
N PRO A 6 -3.75 -5.91 -0.15
CA PRO A 6 -3.51 -5.07 1.03
C PRO A 6 -2.03 -4.87 1.40
N GLU A 7 -1.77 -3.87 2.25
CA GLU A 7 -0.46 -3.64 2.89
C GLU A 7 -0.01 -4.90 3.65
N ALA A 8 1.25 -5.31 3.41
CA ALA A 8 1.91 -6.41 4.11
C ALA A 8 1.11 -7.73 4.08
N VAL A 9 0.32 -8.00 3.03
CA VAL A 9 -0.40 -9.28 2.91
C VAL A 9 0.57 -10.46 2.83
N LEU A 10 1.74 -10.27 2.24
CA LEU A 10 2.86 -11.21 2.33
C LEU A 10 3.83 -10.78 3.41
N GLY A 11 4.19 -11.67 4.29
CA GLY A 11 5.03 -11.42 5.47
C GLY A 11 4.24 -10.99 6.70
N GLY A 12 2.99 -10.54 6.53
CA GLY A 12 2.05 -10.17 7.60
C GLY A 12 2.28 -8.77 8.18
N TYR A 13 1.19 -8.08 8.50
CA TYR A 13 1.24 -6.84 9.29
C TYR A 13 1.30 -7.19 10.79
N PRO A 14 2.33 -6.75 11.54
CA PRO A 14 2.54 -7.18 12.93
C PRO A 14 1.65 -6.39 13.90
N LYS A 15 0.33 -6.36 13.67
CA LYS A 15 -0.62 -5.57 14.46
C LYS A 15 -0.59 -5.97 15.93
N GLY A 16 -0.35 -4.98 16.78
CA GLY A 16 -0.29 -5.17 18.23
C GLY A 16 1.06 -5.68 18.75
N SER A 17 2.03 -6.00 17.88
CA SER A 17 3.36 -6.42 18.34
C SER A 17 4.22 -5.21 18.72
N ASP A 18 4.99 -5.34 19.79
CA ASP A 18 6.00 -4.37 20.20
C ASP A 18 7.45 -4.92 20.08
N PHE A 19 7.61 -6.19 19.68
CA PHE A 19 8.88 -6.90 19.61
C PHE A 19 9.73 -6.76 20.89
N GLY A 20 9.07 -6.60 22.04
CA GLY A 20 9.71 -6.42 23.33
C GLY A 20 10.61 -5.18 23.43
N VAL A 21 10.33 -4.15 22.61
CA VAL A 21 11.13 -2.92 22.54
C VAL A 21 10.51 -1.83 23.41
N ARG A 22 11.35 -1.23 24.26
CA ARG A 22 11.10 0.05 24.93
C ARG A 22 12.33 0.92 24.74
N LEU A 23 12.19 2.23 24.85
CA LEU A 23 13.34 3.13 24.73
C LEU A 23 14.47 2.71 25.67
N GLY A 24 15.63 2.38 25.11
CA GLY A 24 16.80 1.90 25.83
C GLY A 24 16.78 0.41 26.20
N TYR A 25 15.68 -0.31 26.04
CA TYR A 25 15.55 -1.72 26.42
C TYR A 25 15.11 -2.60 25.26
N ARG A 26 15.66 -3.81 25.22
CA ARG A 26 15.30 -4.89 24.30
C ARG A 26 15.34 -6.23 25.06
N THR A 27 14.43 -7.13 24.73
CA THR A 27 14.35 -8.44 25.39
C THR A 27 14.82 -9.56 24.47
N PRO A 28 15.33 -10.69 25.00
CA PRO A 28 15.61 -11.88 24.19
C PRO A 28 14.37 -12.40 23.45
N ALA A 29 13.22 -12.41 24.10
CA ALA A 29 11.94 -12.84 23.50
C ALA A 29 11.54 -11.92 22.33
N GLY A 30 11.75 -10.60 22.47
CA GLY A 30 11.48 -9.66 21.38
C GLY A 30 12.39 -9.84 20.17
N ARG A 31 13.69 -10.15 20.39
CA ARG A 31 14.60 -10.51 19.30
C ARG A 31 14.19 -11.80 18.58
N GLU A 32 13.68 -12.78 19.33
CA GLU A 32 13.16 -14.02 18.75
C GLU A 32 11.86 -13.77 17.95
N ALA A 33 10.97 -12.91 18.43
CA ALA A 33 9.79 -12.48 17.69
C ALA A 33 10.17 -11.78 16.37
N PHE A 34 11.17 -10.89 16.42
CA PHE A 34 11.70 -10.25 15.21
C PHE A 34 12.32 -11.26 14.24
N ARG A 35 13.09 -12.25 14.73
CA ARG A 35 13.68 -13.30 13.88
C ARG A 35 12.60 -14.07 13.12
N ARG A 36 11.52 -14.48 13.79
CA ARG A 36 10.38 -15.17 13.16
C ARG A 36 9.69 -14.29 12.13
N TYR A 37 9.51 -13.01 12.42
CA TYR A 37 8.92 -12.06 11.50
C TYR A 37 9.82 -11.85 10.27
N TRP A 38 11.14 -11.76 10.46
CA TRP A 38 12.10 -11.67 9.39
C TRP A 38 12.08 -12.90 8.47
N GLU A 39 11.89 -14.09 9.02
CA GLU A 39 11.78 -15.33 8.25
C GLU A 39 10.51 -15.40 7.38
N GLN A 40 9.43 -14.75 7.79
CA GLN A 40 8.19 -14.65 7.03
C GLN A 40 8.25 -13.60 5.92
N ALA A 41 9.20 -12.68 5.99
CA ALA A 41 9.40 -11.66 4.98
C ALA A 41 9.98 -12.26 3.70
N ILE A 42 9.63 -11.68 2.54
CA ILE A 42 10.06 -12.14 1.22
C ILE A 42 11.36 -11.51 0.78
N ALA A 43 12.13 -12.21 -0.06
CA ALA A 43 13.20 -11.62 -0.86
C ALA A 43 12.66 -11.24 -2.24
N ILE A 44 13.13 -10.14 -2.83
CA ILE A 44 12.65 -9.70 -4.15
C ILE A 44 12.99 -10.70 -5.26
N ASP A 45 14.12 -11.36 -5.14
CA ASP A 45 14.57 -12.46 -6.02
C ASP A 45 14.14 -13.84 -5.52
N GLY A 46 13.21 -13.88 -4.57
CA GLY A 46 12.75 -15.10 -3.91
C GLY A 46 11.61 -15.82 -4.65
N PRO A 47 11.29 -17.04 -4.18
CA PRO A 47 10.26 -17.88 -4.80
C PRO A 47 8.86 -17.27 -4.71
N GLU A 48 8.56 -16.45 -3.71
CA GLU A 48 7.26 -15.82 -3.53
C GLU A 48 6.97 -14.83 -4.67
N VAL A 49 7.98 -14.00 -5.03
CA VAL A 49 7.85 -13.06 -6.16
C VAL A 49 7.75 -13.82 -7.48
N ALA A 50 8.53 -14.89 -7.65
CA ALA A 50 8.44 -15.75 -8.83
C ALA A 50 7.03 -16.35 -8.99
N ALA A 51 6.45 -16.88 -7.90
CA ALA A 51 5.08 -17.43 -7.91
C ALA A 51 4.02 -16.36 -8.23
N LEU A 52 4.17 -15.12 -7.73
CA LEU A 52 3.28 -14.01 -8.09
C LEU A 52 3.41 -13.66 -9.58
N CYS A 53 4.61 -13.69 -10.14
CA CYS A 53 4.85 -13.45 -11.57
C CYS A 53 4.18 -14.53 -12.44
N GLU A 54 4.27 -15.80 -12.03
CA GLU A 54 3.55 -16.91 -12.69
C GLU A 54 2.04 -16.73 -12.61
N LEU A 55 1.51 -16.40 -11.43
CA LEU A 55 0.09 -16.16 -11.21
C LEU A 55 -0.43 -14.99 -12.07
N ALA A 56 0.30 -13.88 -12.12
CA ALA A 56 -0.06 -12.71 -12.92
C ALA A 56 -0.17 -13.08 -14.42
N ARG A 57 0.80 -13.87 -14.92
CA ARG A 57 0.82 -14.37 -16.30
C ARG A 57 -0.34 -15.32 -16.58
N ASP A 58 -0.57 -16.28 -15.69
CA ASP A 58 -1.62 -17.30 -15.87
C ASP A 58 -3.01 -16.69 -15.85
N CYS A 59 -3.22 -15.64 -15.04
CA CYS A 59 -4.47 -14.91 -14.96
C CYS A 59 -4.58 -13.76 -16.00
N GLY A 60 -3.50 -13.39 -16.69
CA GLY A 60 -3.45 -12.23 -17.56
C GLY A 60 -3.77 -10.91 -16.85
N THR A 61 -3.41 -10.80 -15.56
CA THR A 61 -3.81 -9.71 -14.67
C THR A 61 -2.58 -9.05 -14.02
N ALA A 62 -2.44 -7.74 -14.21
CA ALA A 62 -1.42 -6.97 -13.51
C ALA A 62 -1.72 -6.90 -12.00
N MET A 63 -0.68 -6.82 -11.18
CA MET A 63 -0.84 -6.85 -9.72
C MET A 63 -0.04 -5.76 -9.04
N VAL A 64 -0.64 -5.14 -7.99
CA VAL A 64 0.05 -4.35 -6.97
C VAL A 64 -0.14 -5.06 -5.65
N VAL A 65 0.94 -5.57 -5.05
CA VAL A 65 0.89 -6.48 -3.90
C VAL A 65 1.65 -5.90 -2.72
N GLY A 66 0.96 -5.67 -1.59
CA GLY A 66 1.63 -5.27 -0.35
C GLY A 66 2.41 -6.43 0.26
N ALA A 67 3.67 -6.21 0.61
CA ALA A 67 4.53 -7.23 1.17
C ALA A 67 5.52 -6.65 2.19
N ILE A 68 6.17 -7.54 2.95
CA ILE A 68 7.35 -7.21 3.74
C ILE A 68 8.57 -7.78 3.04
N GLU A 69 9.41 -6.89 2.53
CA GLU A 69 10.68 -7.22 1.90
C GLU A 69 11.76 -7.37 2.97
N ARG A 70 12.59 -8.41 2.88
CA ARG A 70 13.86 -8.51 3.59
C ARG A 70 15.02 -8.16 2.67
N ALA A 71 15.83 -7.17 3.07
CA ALA A 71 17.07 -6.80 2.42
C ALA A 71 18.19 -6.87 3.47
N GLY A 72 18.98 -7.94 3.44
CA GLY A 72 19.89 -8.26 4.55
C GLY A 72 19.13 -8.46 5.86
N ALA A 73 19.50 -7.72 6.90
CA ALA A 73 18.81 -7.74 8.20
C ALA A 73 17.70 -6.68 8.33
N THR A 74 17.50 -5.85 7.31
CA THR A 74 16.47 -4.80 7.33
C THR A 74 15.20 -5.31 6.67
N LEU A 75 14.06 -4.96 7.27
CA LEU A 75 12.73 -5.19 6.70
C LEU A 75 12.18 -3.89 6.13
N TYR A 76 11.49 -3.97 5.00
CA TYR A 76 10.78 -2.85 4.39
C TYR A 76 9.34 -3.23 4.11
N CYS A 77 8.41 -2.35 4.41
CA CYS A 77 7.05 -2.45 3.89
C CYS A 77 7.06 -1.99 2.42
N VAL A 78 6.56 -2.82 1.51
CA VAL A 78 6.65 -2.56 0.07
C VAL A 78 5.31 -2.80 -0.64
N ALA A 79 5.15 -2.14 -1.78
CA ALA A 79 4.19 -2.49 -2.81
C ALA A 79 4.98 -3.03 -4.02
N LEU A 80 4.74 -4.29 -4.40
CA LEU A 80 5.33 -4.93 -5.57
C LEU A 80 4.48 -4.65 -6.80
N PHE A 81 5.11 -4.43 -7.95
CA PHE A 81 4.44 -4.19 -9.22
C PHE A 81 4.80 -5.31 -10.20
N ILE A 82 3.79 -6.03 -10.66
CA ILE A 82 3.92 -7.17 -11.58
C ILE A 82 2.93 -6.94 -12.73
N ASP A 83 3.41 -6.96 -13.96
CA ASP A 83 2.56 -6.77 -15.14
C ASP A 83 1.76 -8.05 -15.48
N ALA A 84 0.79 -7.91 -16.38
CA ALA A 84 -0.06 -9.01 -16.82
C ALA A 84 0.68 -10.09 -17.63
N ALA A 85 1.91 -9.83 -18.06
CA ALA A 85 2.77 -10.83 -18.70
C ALA A 85 3.64 -11.58 -17.70
N GLY A 86 3.52 -11.26 -16.40
CA GLY A 86 4.28 -11.87 -15.31
C GLY A 86 5.69 -11.32 -15.16
N ASN A 87 5.94 -10.10 -15.64
CA ASN A 87 7.22 -9.45 -15.38
C ASN A 87 7.16 -8.66 -14.06
N PHE A 88 8.19 -8.84 -13.23
CA PHE A 88 8.39 -7.96 -12.07
C PHE A 88 8.91 -6.60 -12.58
N ILE A 89 8.10 -5.56 -12.44
CA ILE A 89 8.42 -4.20 -12.92
C ILE A 89 9.23 -3.43 -11.89
N GLY A 90 8.99 -3.68 -10.61
CA GLY A 90 9.66 -3.00 -9.52
C GLY A 90 8.89 -3.04 -8.22
N ARG A 91 9.32 -2.24 -7.28
CA ARG A 91 8.66 -2.08 -5.98
C ARG A 91 8.66 -0.63 -5.56
N HIS A 92 7.73 -0.28 -4.69
CA HIS A 92 7.79 0.94 -3.88
C HIS A 92 8.05 0.54 -2.43
N ARG A 93 9.16 0.98 -1.84
CA ARG A 93 9.44 0.89 -0.41
C ARG A 93 8.76 2.05 0.31
N LYS A 94 7.97 1.78 1.34
CA LYS A 94 7.31 2.80 2.16
C LYS A 94 8.33 3.83 2.64
N LEU A 95 8.18 5.09 2.22
CA LEU A 95 9.14 6.16 2.53
C LEU A 95 9.22 6.43 4.02
N MET A 96 8.07 6.36 4.71
CA MET A 96 7.98 6.63 6.14
C MET A 96 7.06 5.63 6.82
N PRO A 97 7.59 4.61 7.47
CA PRO A 97 6.80 3.75 8.35
C PRO A 97 6.13 4.57 9.46
N THR A 98 4.89 4.19 9.81
CA THR A 98 4.04 4.97 10.71
C THR A 98 4.33 4.66 12.18
N ALA A 99 4.59 5.68 12.99
CA ALA A 99 4.74 5.55 14.45
C ALA A 99 5.66 4.39 14.88
N ALA A 100 5.12 3.36 15.54
CA ALA A 100 5.88 2.21 16.04
C ALA A 100 6.44 1.31 14.93
N GLU A 101 5.90 1.35 13.70
CA GLU A 101 6.45 0.63 12.55
C GLU A 101 7.93 0.98 12.31
N ARG A 102 8.36 2.20 12.65
CA ARG A 102 9.75 2.68 12.56
C ARG A 102 10.74 1.93 13.45
N LEU A 103 10.26 1.15 14.41
CA LEU A 103 11.09 0.27 15.22
C LEU A 103 11.48 -1.01 14.50
N VAL A 104 10.74 -1.38 13.43
CA VAL A 104 10.82 -2.66 12.76
C VAL A 104 11.19 -2.50 11.29
N TRP A 105 10.65 -1.49 10.61
CA TRP A 105 10.83 -1.28 9.18
C TRP A 105 11.76 -0.11 8.89
N GLY A 106 12.61 -0.32 7.89
CA GLY A 106 13.43 0.73 7.28
C GLY A 106 12.60 1.70 6.44
N GLN A 107 13.16 2.87 6.21
CA GLN A 107 12.61 3.89 5.33
C GLN A 107 13.01 3.61 3.88
N GLY A 108 12.07 3.73 2.96
CA GLY A 108 12.33 3.80 1.54
C GLY A 108 12.96 5.13 1.12
N ASP A 109 13.30 5.22 -0.16
CA ASP A 109 13.81 6.45 -0.79
C ASP A 109 13.13 6.69 -2.15
N GLY A 110 13.48 7.78 -2.80
CA GLY A 110 12.85 8.17 -4.06
C GLY A 110 13.15 7.25 -5.24
N SER A 111 14.16 6.36 -5.15
CA SER A 111 14.51 5.43 -6.23
C SER A 111 13.43 4.38 -6.50
N THR A 112 12.52 4.19 -5.56
CA THR A 112 11.46 3.18 -5.63
C THR A 112 10.06 3.78 -5.84
N LEU A 113 9.95 5.00 -6.34
CA LEU A 113 8.68 5.62 -6.74
C LEU A 113 8.21 5.04 -8.09
N THR A 114 7.87 3.77 -8.06
CA THR A 114 7.53 2.95 -9.23
C THR A 114 6.16 3.31 -9.77
N VAL A 115 6.05 3.37 -11.10
CA VAL A 115 4.80 3.36 -11.86
C VAL A 115 4.86 2.25 -12.88
N MET A 116 3.70 1.66 -13.21
CA MET A 116 3.57 0.51 -14.10
C MET A 116 2.46 0.77 -15.13
N ASP A 117 2.76 0.59 -16.40
CA ASP A 117 1.73 0.62 -17.43
C ASP A 117 0.88 -0.65 -17.38
N THR A 118 -0.44 -0.49 -17.40
CA THR A 118 -1.41 -1.58 -17.41
C THR A 118 -2.51 -1.33 -18.44
N ALA A 119 -3.30 -2.34 -18.76
CA ALA A 119 -4.48 -2.17 -19.61
C ALA A 119 -5.51 -1.21 -18.98
N ALA A 120 -5.55 -1.10 -17.65
CA ALA A 120 -6.44 -0.18 -16.94
C ALA A 120 -5.92 1.27 -16.93
N GLY A 121 -4.66 1.50 -17.25
CA GLY A 121 -3.97 2.79 -17.16
C GLY A 121 -2.65 2.66 -16.40
N LYS A 122 -1.97 3.77 -16.19
CA LYS A 122 -0.71 3.81 -15.44
C LYS A 122 -0.99 3.70 -13.94
N ALA A 123 -0.57 2.59 -13.33
CA ALA A 123 -0.72 2.34 -11.90
C ALA A 123 0.47 2.88 -11.10
N GLY A 124 0.19 3.57 -10.00
CA GLY A 124 1.16 3.98 -9.00
C GLY A 124 0.63 3.68 -7.60
N SER A 125 1.51 3.65 -6.60
CA SER A 125 1.09 3.29 -5.24
C SER A 125 1.72 4.19 -4.18
N ALA A 126 0.95 4.46 -3.14
CA ALA A 126 1.42 4.94 -1.85
C ALA A 126 0.82 4.07 -0.74
N ILE A 127 1.65 3.63 0.21
CA ILE A 127 1.25 2.65 1.22
C ILE A 127 0.71 3.36 2.46
N CYS A 128 -0.55 3.08 2.82
CA CYS A 128 -1.16 3.52 4.08
C CYS A 128 -1.00 5.04 4.30
N TRP A 129 -0.44 5.48 5.42
CA TRP A 129 -0.34 6.90 5.77
C TRP A 129 0.62 7.72 4.91
N GLU A 130 1.39 7.11 3.99
CA GLU A 130 2.08 7.87 2.93
C GLU A 130 1.09 8.66 2.07
N ASN A 131 -0.15 8.19 1.97
CA ASN A 131 -1.22 8.92 1.30
C ASN A 131 -1.50 10.30 1.91
N TYR A 132 -1.04 10.56 3.13
CA TYR A 132 -1.10 11.89 3.77
C TYR A 132 0.13 12.77 3.46
N MET A 133 1.08 12.31 2.66
CA MET A 133 2.26 13.09 2.24
C MET A 133 1.95 13.86 0.94
N PRO A 134 1.66 15.20 0.98
CA PRO A 134 1.24 15.95 -0.21
C PRO A 134 2.30 15.95 -1.31
N LEU A 135 3.58 16.06 -0.95
CA LEU A 135 4.68 16.09 -1.93
C LEU A 135 4.86 14.74 -2.63
N LEU A 136 4.66 13.62 -1.93
CA LEU A 136 4.67 12.29 -2.54
C LEU A 136 3.55 12.18 -3.58
N ARG A 137 2.32 12.57 -3.20
CA ARG A 137 1.20 12.53 -4.14
C ARG A 137 1.49 13.39 -5.38
N THR A 138 1.98 14.62 -5.20
CA THR A 138 2.33 15.51 -6.31
C THR A 138 3.41 14.91 -7.21
N ALA A 139 4.45 14.29 -6.63
CA ALA A 139 5.50 13.61 -7.38
C ALA A 139 4.93 12.46 -8.24
N MET A 140 4.03 11.66 -7.67
CA MET A 140 3.42 10.54 -8.38
C MET A 140 2.42 11.02 -9.46
N TYR A 141 1.67 12.10 -9.22
CA TYR A 141 0.81 12.69 -10.25
C TYR A 141 1.64 13.17 -11.45
N ALA A 142 2.80 13.77 -11.21
CA ALA A 142 3.72 14.20 -12.26
C ALA A 142 4.29 13.02 -13.08
N LYS A 143 4.29 11.79 -12.54
CA LYS A 143 4.63 10.57 -13.28
C LYS A 143 3.46 10.07 -14.15
N GLY A 144 2.31 10.73 -14.12
CA GLY A 144 1.15 10.45 -14.97
C GLY A 144 0.31 9.26 -14.49
N VAL A 145 0.19 9.05 -13.17
CA VAL A 145 -0.64 7.99 -12.60
C VAL A 145 -2.11 8.19 -13.01
N ASP A 146 -2.76 7.11 -13.47
CA ASP A 146 -4.18 7.01 -13.82
C ASP A 146 -4.96 6.20 -12.78
N ILE A 147 -4.30 5.19 -12.18
CA ILE A 147 -4.85 4.34 -11.14
C ILE A 147 -3.98 4.48 -9.89
N TRP A 148 -4.56 5.06 -8.86
CA TRP A 148 -3.91 5.23 -7.56
C TRP A 148 -4.18 4.01 -6.69
N CYS A 149 -3.15 3.22 -6.38
CA CYS A 149 -3.24 2.04 -5.52
C CYS A 149 -2.82 2.41 -4.10
N ALA A 150 -3.70 2.19 -3.14
CA ALA A 150 -3.50 2.53 -1.73
C ALA A 150 -3.67 1.30 -0.82
N PRO A 151 -2.70 0.35 -0.82
CA PRO A 151 -2.69 -0.73 0.14
C PRO A 151 -2.54 -0.18 1.56
N THR A 152 -3.33 -0.70 2.50
CA THR A 152 -3.42 -0.15 3.86
C THR A 152 -3.87 -1.19 4.88
N VAL A 153 -3.64 -0.88 6.16
CA VAL A 153 -4.30 -1.48 7.33
C VAL A 153 -5.15 -0.45 8.10
N ASP A 154 -5.26 0.77 7.57
CA ASP A 154 -6.12 1.80 8.17
C ASP A 154 -7.58 1.51 7.88
N GLU A 155 -8.30 1.07 8.90
CA GLU A 155 -9.71 0.66 8.87
C GLU A 155 -10.68 1.77 9.28
N ARG A 156 -10.18 2.99 9.56
CA ARG A 156 -10.99 4.09 10.09
C ARG A 156 -11.83 4.75 9.00
N ASP A 157 -12.99 5.29 9.39
CA ASP A 157 -13.89 5.98 8.46
C ASP A 157 -13.24 7.22 7.82
N ILE A 158 -12.35 7.92 8.56
CA ILE A 158 -11.60 9.06 8.03
C ILE A 158 -10.67 8.67 6.87
N TRP A 159 -10.24 7.40 6.80
CA TRP A 159 -9.46 6.89 5.67
C TRP A 159 -10.24 7.03 4.37
N HIS A 160 -11.51 6.63 4.34
CA HIS A 160 -12.36 6.75 3.15
C HIS A 160 -12.54 8.20 2.71
N ALA A 161 -12.74 9.12 3.65
CA ALA A 161 -12.82 10.55 3.34
C ALA A 161 -11.55 11.04 2.66
N SER A 162 -10.38 10.59 3.14
CA SER A 162 -9.08 10.92 2.55
C SER A 162 -8.91 10.30 1.15
N MET A 163 -9.32 9.06 0.97
CA MET A 163 -9.23 8.38 -0.34
C MET A 163 -10.12 9.06 -1.38
N ARG A 164 -11.34 9.44 -1.02
CA ARG A 164 -12.23 10.21 -1.89
C ARG A 164 -11.63 11.57 -2.25
N HIS A 165 -11.02 12.26 -1.28
CA HIS A 165 -10.31 13.51 -1.54
C HIS A 165 -9.15 13.30 -2.52
N ILE A 166 -8.32 12.27 -2.33
CA ILE A 166 -7.17 11.98 -3.20
C ILE A 166 -7.63 11.65 -4.62
N ALA A 167 -8.70 10.89 -4.79
CA ALA A 167 -9.28 10.61 -6.10
C ALA A 167 -9.72 11.92 -6.80
N CYS A 168 -10.38 12.83 -6.07
CA CYS A 168 -10.78 14.14 -6.60
C CYS A 168 -9.57 15.04 -6.90
N GLU A 169 -8.54 15.04 -6.04
CA GLU A 169 -7.32 15.85 -6.20
C GLU A 169 -6.52 15.40 -7.44
N SER A 170 -6.35 14.08 -7.58
CA SER A 170 -5.51 13.47 -8.64
C SER A 170 -6.23 13.30 -9.97
N ARG A 171 -7.57 13.27 -9.95
CA ARG A 171 -8.41 12.84 -11.08
C ARG A 171 -8.04 11.45 -11.60
N CYS A 172 -7.66 10.55 -10.66
CA CYS A 172 -7.37 9.14 -10.92
C CYS A 172 -8.51 8.27 -10.40
N PHE A 173 -8.66 7.07 -10.96
CA PHE A 173 -9.33 6.01 -10.20
C PHE A 173 -8.48 5.65 -8.99
N LEU A 174 -9.12 5.37 -7.86
CA LEU A 174 -8.42 5.00 -6.64
C LEU A 174 -8.89 3.64 -6.16
N VAL A 175 -7.93 2.75 -5.90
CA VAL A 175 -8.17 1.42 -5.33
C VAL A 175 -7.47 1.33 -3.99
N THR A 176 -8.22 1.32 -2.91
CA THR A 176 -7.68 1.05 -1.57
C THR A 176 -7.99 -0.38 -1.18
N ALA A 177 -6.97 -1.12 -0.74
CA ALA A 177 -7.10 -2.51 -0.30
C ALA A 177 -6.69 -2.61 1.17
N CYS A 178 -7.61 -3.06 2.01
CA CYS A 178 -7.42 -3.27 3.45
C CYS A 178 -7.90 -4.67 3.80
N GLN A 179 -7.01 -5.50 4.35
CA GLN A 179 -7.37 -6.86 4.73
C GLN A 179 -8.41 -6.90 5.86
N TYR A 180 -9.22 -7.93 5.85
CA TYR A 180 -9.98 -8.33 7.03
C TYR A 180 -9.13 -9.31 7.85
N GLN A 181 -8.98 -9.04 9.14
CA GLN A 181 -8.33 -9.92 10.10
C GLN A 181 -9.27 -10.08 11.29
N PRO A 182 -9.81 -11.30 11.52
CA PRO A 182 -10.70 -11.55 12.63
C PRO A 182 -10.03 -11.30 13.97
N ALA A 183 -10.78 -11.36 15.06
CA ALA A 183 -10.23 -11.29 16.41
C ALA A 183 -9.16 -12.38 16.59
N ALA A 184 -8.07 -12.03 17.30
CA ALA A 184 -7.02 -12.99 17.59
C ALA A 184 -7.57 -14.13 18.44
N THR A 185 -7.25 -15.37 18.06
CA THR A 185 -7.56 -16.56 18.85
C THR A 185 -6.36 -16.92 19.73
N GLU A 186 -6.59 -17.64 20.83
CA GLU A 186 -5.52 -18.15 21.70
C GLU A 186 -4.47 -18.97 20.94
N ALA A 187 -4.87 -19.65 19.87
CA ALA A 187 -3.98 -20.45 19.01
C ALA A 187 -2.96 -19.60 18.21
N GLN A 188 -3.20 -18.30 18.04
CA GLN A 188 -2.32 -17.38 17.31
C GLN A 188 -1.32 -16.66 18.21
N GLY A 189 -1.25 -17.05 19.49
CA GLY A 189 -0.48 -16.38 20.54
C GLY A 189 -1.35 -15.42 21.33
N ALA A 190 -1.02 -15.25 22.62
CA ALA A 190 -1.82 -14.40 23.50
C ALA A 190 -2.04 -13.03 22.87
N PRO A 191 -3.30 -12.61 22.70
CA PRO A 191 -3.56 -11.28 22.17
C PRO A 191 -2.88 -10.27 23.06
N ILE A 192 -2.17 -9.33 22.46
CA ILE A 192 -1.80 -8.13 23.19
C ILE A 192 -3.14 -7.49 23.52
N THR A 193 -3.52 -7.59 24.79
CA THR A 193 -4.68 -6.89 25.33
C THR A 193 -4.40 -5.40 25.18
N LEU A 194 -4.81 -4.86 24.06
CA LEU A 194 -4.98 -3.42 23.96
C LEU A 194 -6.15 -3.12 24.90
N ARG A 195 -5.87 -2.49 26.03
CA ARG A 195 -6.77 -2.30 27.17
C ARG A 195 -8.14 -1.70 26.80
N ASP A 196 -8.26 -1.15 25.58
CA ASP A 196 -9.40 -0.39 25.10
C ASP A 196 -10.12 -1.06 23.91
N ARG A 197 -9.81 -2.32 23.59
CA ARG A 197 -10.45 -3.04 22.47
C ARG A 197 -11.22 -4.26 22.99
N PRO A 198 -12.51 -4.41 22.64
CA PRO A 198 -13.25 -5.64 22.94
C PRO A 198 -12.57 -6.86 22.35
N GLU A 199 -12.53 -7.98 23.11
CA GLU A 199 -11.86 -9.23 22.70
C GLU A 199 -12.47 -9.86 21.44
N ASP A 200 -13.75 -9.62 21.19
CA ASP A 200 -14.52 -10.10 20.03
C ASP A 200 -14.37 -9.22 18.78
N GLN A 201 -13.70 -8.07 18.90
CA GLN A 201 -13.53 -7.16 17.79
C GLN A 201 -12.45 -7.64 16.82
N ALA A 202 -12.73 -7.63 15.51
CA ALA A 202 -11.75 -7.93 14.47
C ALA A 202 -10.45 -7.13 14.65
N MET A 203 -9.30 -7.75 14.47
CA MET A 203 -8.00 -7.08 14.54
C MET A 203 -7.87 -6.00 13.45
N ILE A 204 -8.38 -6.27 12.25
CA ILE A 204 -8.54 -5.32 11.15
C ILE A 204 -9.90 -5.61 10.53
N ARG A 205 -10.80 -4.61 10.53
CA ARG A 205 -12.19 -4.82 10.06
C ARG A 205 -12.34 -4.78 8.53
N GLY A 206 -11.27 -4.52 7.78
CA GLY A 206 -11.33 -4.31 6.34
C GLY A 206 -11.59 -2.85 5.97
N GLY A 207 -12.23 -2.63 4.82
CA GLY A 207 -12.54 -1.30 4.28
C GLY A 207 -12.03 -1.09 2.85
N SER A 208 -11.75 -2.18 2.12
CA SER A 208 -11.39 -2.09 0.70
C SER A 208 -12.46 -1.38 -0.11
N CYS A 209 -12.05 -0.54 -1.07
CA CYS A 209 -12.95 0.32 -1.81
C CYS A 209 -12.35 0.71 -3.17
N ILE A 210 -13.20 0.88 -4.18
CA ILE A 210 -12.84 1.42 -5.51
C ILE A 210 -13.58 2.73 -5.72
N ILE A 211 -12.88 3.78 -6.14
CA ILE A 211 -13.38 5.15 -6.18
C ILE A 211 -13.12 5.76 -7.56
N SER A 212 -14.08 6.50 -8.10
CA SER A 212 -13.99 7.21 -9.37
C SER A 212 -13.11 8.47 -9.28
N PRO A 213 -12.67 9.04 -10.42
CA PRO A 213 -11.95 10.33 -10.45
C PRO A 213 -12.74 11.53 -9.89
N TYR A 214 -14.04 11.36 -9.63
CA TYR A 214 -14.92 12.35 -9.01
C TYR A 214 -15.14 12.11 -7.52
N GLY A 215 -14.55 11.05 -6.95
CA GLY A 215 -14.70 10.69 -5.55
C GLY A 215 -15.93 9.85 -5.23
N ASP A 216 -16.63 9.33 -6.26
CA ASP A 216 -17.77 8.43 -6.07
C ASP A 216 -17.28 7.01 -5.80
N VAL A 217 -17.92 6.33 -4.86
CA VAL A 217 -17.64 4.94 -4.53
C VAL A 217 -18.25 4.03 -5.58
N LEU A 218 -17.40 3.33 -6.33
CA LEU A 218 -17.83 2.38 -7.36
C LEU A 218 -18.08 0.98 -6.78
N ALA A 219 -17.26 0.58 -5.80
CA ALA A 219 -17.43 -0.68 -5.08
C ALA A 219 -16.91 -0.56 -3.64
N GLY A 220 -17.58 -1.21 -2.69
CA GLY A 220 -17.24 -1.17 -1.27
C GLY A 220 -17.87 0.02 -0.53
N PRO A 221 -17.38 0.39 0.67
CA PRO A 221 -16.34 -0.31 1.41
C PRO A 221 -16.77 -1.69 1.94
N LEU A 222 -15.86 -2.66 1.87
CA LEU A 222 -16.08 -4.01 2.38
C LEU A 222 -15.53 -4.14 3.80
N TYR A 223 -16.42 -4.32 4.77
CA TYR A 223 -16.10 -4.51 6.18
C TYR A 223 -16.57 -5.85 6.71
N GLY A 224 -15.85 -6.39 7.70
CA GLY A 224 -16.27 -7.54 8.49
C GLY A 224 -16.19 -8.88 7.79
N ALA A 225 -15.65 -8.94 6.58
CA ALA A 225 -15.52 -10.16 5.81
C ALA A 225 -14.32 -10.12 4.87
N GLU A 226 -13.82 -11.29 4.51
CA GLU A 226 -12.94 -11.48 3.36
C GLU A 226 -13.74 -11.42 2.06
N GLY A 227 -13.14 -10.89 1.00
CA GLY A 227 -13.80 -10.82 -0.29
C GLY A 227 -12.99 -10.10 -1.36
N LEU A 228 -13.43 -10.24 -2.59
CA LEU A 228 -12.91 -9.53 -3.75
C LEU A 228 -13.92 -8.47 -4.18
N LEU A 229 -13.50 -7.21 -4.28
CA LEU A 229 -14.28 -6.15 -4.89
C LEU A 229 -13.84 -5.95 -6.33
N THR A 230 -14.80 -5.76 -7.22
CA THR A 230 -14.56 -5.45 -8.63
C THR A 230 -15.37 -4.25 -9.07
N ALA A 231 -14.84 -3.47 -9.99
CA ALA A 231 -15.56 -2.43 -10.71
C ALA A 231 -15.03 -2.36 -12.15
N GLU A 232 -15.92 -2.15 -13.08
CA GLU A 232 -15.55 -1.76 -14.44
C GLU A 232 -15.26 -0.26 -14.47
N ILE A 233 -14.19 0.14 -15.16
CA ILE A 233 -13.80 1.53 -15.28
C ILE A 233 -13.71 1.96 -16.73
N ASP A 234 -14.18 3.16 -17.06
CA ASP A 234 -13.94 3.82 -18.34
C ASP A 234 -12.77 4.81 -18.20
N ARG A 235 -11.65 4.52 -18.84
CA ARG A 235 -10.48 5.41 -18.81
C ARG A 235 -10.76 6.82 -19.34
N ALA A 236 -11.78 6.98 -20.17
CA ALA A 236 -12.20 8.30 -20.67
C ALA A 236 -12.69 9.21 -19.53
N GLU A 237 -13.16 8.64 -18.39
CA GLU A 237 -13.56 9.43 -17.22
C GLU A 237 -12.38 10.22 -16.61
N ILE A 238 -11.16 9.70 -16.72
CA ILE A 238 -9.95 10.41 -16.27
C ILE A 238 -9.80 11.72 -17.05
N ILE A 239 -9.95 11.66 -18.37
CA ILE A 239 -9.83 12.84 -19.24
C ILE A 239 -10.98 13.82 -18.99
N ARG A 240 -12.21 13.31 -18.85
CA ARG A 240 -13.38 14.15 -18.51
C ARG A 240 -13.17 14.86 -17.17
N ALA A 241 -12.69 14.16 -16.17
CA ALA A 241 -12.42 14.72 -14.85
C ALA A 241 -11.26 15.74 -14.85
N ARG A 242 -10.23 15.50 -15.65
CA ARG A 242 -9.09 16.43 -15.82
C ARG A 242 -9.47 17.70 -16.59
N PHE A 243 -10.62 17.74 -17.25
CA PHE A 243 -11.15 18.98 -17.82
C PHE A 243 -11.39 20.05 -16.75
N ASP A 244 -11.92 19.64 -15.59
CA ASP A 244 -12.22 20.55 -14.49
C ASP A 244 -10.97 20.91 -13.68
N LEU A 245 -10.10 19.91 -13.44
CA LEU A 245 -8.90 20.05 -12.63
C LEU A 245 -7.84 19.08 -13.10
N ASP A 246 -6.72 19.60 -13.59
CA ASP A 246 -5.51 18.82 -13.85
C ASP A 246 -4.38 19.38 -12.97
N ALA A 247 -4.11 18.68 -11.86
CA ALA A 247 -3.15 19.10 -10.85
C ALA A 247 -1.70 19.21 -11.39
N THR A 248 -1.40 18.52 -12.49
CA THR A 248 -0.08 18.55 -13.16
C THR A 248 -0.09 19.31 -14.48
N GLY A 249 -1.28 19.72 -14.95
CA GLY A 249 -1.49 20.51 -16.16
C GLY A 249 -1.94 21.93 -15.85
N HIS A 250 -3.18 22.31 -16.26
CA HIS A 250 -3.65 23.69 -16.21
C HIS A 250 -3.88 24.24 -14.77
N TYR A 251 -3.90 23.40 -13.73
CA TYR A 251 -3.89 23.82 -12.32
C TYR A 251 -2.48 23.86 -11.72
N ALA A 252 -1.47 23.36 -12.41
CA ALA A 252 -0.08 23.51 -11.97
C ALA A 252 0.38 24.97 -12.13
N ARG A 253 1.24 25.41 -11.22
CA ARG A 253 1.87 26.75 -11.27
C ARG A 253 3.40 26.58 -11.18
N PRO A 254 4.04 26.04 -12.25
CA PRO A 254 5.49 25.81 -12.26
C PRO A 254 6.30 27.13 -12.22
N ASP A 255 5.64 28.25 -12.50
CA ASP A 255 6.18 29.60 -12.31
C ASP A 255 6.24 30.01 -10.82
N VAL A 256 5.49 29.33 -9.94
CA VAL A 256 5.41 29.62 -8.49
C VAL A 256 6.03 28.51 -7.65
N PHE A 257 5.79 27.25 -8.02
CA PHE A 257 6.20 26.08 -7.23
C PHE A 257 7.12 25.18 -8.04
N THR A 258 8.22 24.78 -7.43
CA THR A 258 9.12 23.76 -7.98
C THR A 258 9.21 22.59 -7.02
N LEU A 259 8.89 21.38 -7.51
CA LEU A 259 9.12 20.14 -6.78
C LEU A 259 10.30 19.41 -7.42
N THR A 260 11.33 19.13 -6.62
CA THR A 260 12.44 18.28 -7.01
C THR A 260 12.39 16.98 -6.21
N VAL A 261 12.44 15.87 -6.89
CA VAL A 261 12.49 14.53 -6.27
C VAL A 261 13.88 13.95 -6.48
N ASP A 262 14.53 13.53 -5.38
CA ASP A 262 15.78 12.78 -5.47
C ASP A 262 15.45 11.30 -5.67
N GLU A 263 15.62 10.82 -6.90
CA GLU A 263 15.35 9.41 -7.28
C GLU A 263 16.61 8.53 -7.23
N ARG A 264 17.69 9.01 -6.62
CA ARG A 264 18.89 8.19 -6.43
C ARG A 264 18.65 7.20 -5.28
N ALA A 265 19.12 5.96 -5.46
CA ALA A 265 19.15 5.00 -4.38
C ALA A 265 20.10 5.48 -3.27
N THR A 266 19.60 5.56 -2.05
CA THR A 266 20.40 5.93 -0.87
C THR A 266 20.88 4.70 -0.10
N ARG A 267 20.27 3.53 -0.35
CA ARG A 267 20.63 2.23 0.23
C ARG A 267 20.35 1.13 -0.80
N ASP A 268 21.29 0.27 -0.96
CA ASP A 268 21.16 -0.96 -1.76
C ASP A 268 20.32 -2.01 -1.03
#